data_9b6f72c9542efc62e991c0f91b80ec16
#
_entry.id   9b6f72c9542efc62e991c0f91b80ec16
#
_cell.length_a   1.000
_cell.length_b   1.000
_cell.length_c   1.000
_cell.angle_alpha   90.00
_cell.angle_beta   90.00
_cell.angle_gamma   90.00
#
_symmetry.space_group_name_H-M   'P 1'
#
loop_
_entity.id
_entity.type
_entity.pdbx_description
1 polymer ?
#
loop_
_entity_poly.entity_id
_entity_poly.type
_entity_poly.pdbx_seq_one_letter_code
_entity_poly.pdbx_strand_id
1 'polypeptide(L)' 'VPRYFFDINDHDLSHRDDEGSEWPSRDAARAHALRILADIARDEARRQDRLNLFVTIRDQGRSVLAVASLAVACAWLD' A
#
# COMPACT_ATOMS: atom_id res chain seq x y z
N VAL A 1 -10.29 -18.93 -6.59
CA VAL A 1 -10.24 -17.53 -6.19
C VAL A 1 -8.81 -17.01 -6.44
N PRO A 2 -8.65 -15.90 -7.16
CA PRO A 2 -7.31 -15.37 -7.44
C PRO A 2 -6.58 -14.96 -6.17
N ARG A 3 -5.26 -15.13 -6.19
CA ARG A 3 -4.39 -14.71 -5.10
C ARG A 3 -3.56 -13.51 -5.54
N TYR A 4 -3.51 -12.51 -4.68
CA TYR A 4 -2.75 -11.28 -4.92
C TYR A 4 -1.75 -11.07 -3.82
N PHE A 5 -0.69 -10.35 -4.15
CA PHE A 5 0.40 -10.03 -3.22
C PHE A 5 0.52 -8.52 -3.12
N PHE A 6 0.72 -8.03 -1.91
CA PHE A 6 0.73 -6.59 -1.61
C PHE A 6 2.06 -6.22 -0.96
N ASP A 7 2.94 -5.61 -1.73
CA ASP A 7 4.24 -5.17 -1.23
C ASP A 7 4.11 -3.72 -0.76
N ILE A 8 4.59 -3.43 0.44
CA ILE A 8 4.47 -2.12 1.06
C ILE A 8 5.83 -1.45 1.05
N ASN A 9 5.90 -0.23 0.55
CA ASN A 9 7.12 0.55 0.50
C ASN A 9 6.89 1.99 0.93
N ASP A 10 7.82 2.50 1.73
CA ASP A 10 8.07 3.92 1.87
C ASP A 10 9.59 4.11 1.74
N HIS A 11 10.11 5.32 2.00
CA HIS A 11 11.54 5.54 1.83
C HIS A 11 12.41 4.85 2.90
N ASP A 12 11.81 4.44 4.02
CA ASP A 12 12.53 3.78 5.11
C ASP A 12 12.17 2.31 5.25
N LEU A 13 11.01 1.90 4.74
CA LEU A 13 10.45 0.57 4.96
C LEU A 13 10.15 -0.11 3.63
N SER A 14 10.55 -1.36 3.53
CA SER A 14 10.16 -2.21 2.42
C SER A 14 9.71 -3.54 2.98
N HIS A 15 8.48 -3.92 2.70
CA HIS A 15 7.91 -5.19 3.13
C HIS A 15 7.35 -5.94 1.94
N ARG A 16 7.95 -7.07 1.62
CA ARG A 16 7.49 -7.94 0.55
C ARG A 16 6.49 -8.95 1.10
N ASP A 17 5.35 -9.07 0.44
CA ASP A 17 4.32 -10.05 0.79
C ASP A 17 4.68 -11.40 0.14
N ASP A 18 5.02 -12.39 0.95
CA ASP A 18 5.38 -13.72 0.47
C ASP A 18 4.21 -14.71 0.49
N GLU A 19 3.16 -14.41 1.22
CA GLU A 19 2.02 -15.32 1.36
C GLU A 19 0.87 -15.00 0.43
N GLY A 20 0.62 -13.72 0.24
CA GLY A 20 -0.52 -13.24 -0.51
C GLY A 20 -1.83 -13.46 0.20
N SER A 21 -2.89 -13.09 -0.46
CA SER A 21 -4.25 -13.31 0.02
C SER A 21 -5.21 -13.45 -1.16
N GLU A 22 -6.31 -14.14 -0.92
CA GLU A 22 -7.30 -14.38 -1.96
C GLU A 22 -8.36 -13.29 -1.96
N TRP A 23 -8.65 -12.78 -3.15
CA TRP A 23 -9.66 -11.75 -3.34
C TRP A 23 -10.50 -12.12 -4.57
N PRO A 24 -11.82 -11.88 -4.54
CA PRO A 24 -12.70 -12.33 -5.63
C PRO A 24 -12.48 -11.59 -6.94
N SER A 25 -11.86 -10.40 -6.91
CA SER A 25 -11.69 -9.59 -8.11
C SER A 25 -10.54 -8.63 -7.94
N ARG A 26 -10.09 -8.03 -9.06
CA ARG A 26 -9.10 -6.96 -9.04
C ARG A 26 -9.60 -5.76 -8.24
N ASP A 27 -10.88 -5.43 -8.36
CA ASP A 27 -11.46 -4.30 -7.62
C ASP A 27 -11.42 -4.54 -6.12
N ALA A 28 -11.67 -5.76 -5.67
CA ALA A 28 -11.56 -6.11 -4.26
C ALA A 28 -10.11 -6.01 -3.76
N ALA A 29 -9.16 -6.48 -4.57
CA ALA A 29 -7.73 -6.35 -4.25
C ALA A 29 -7.31 -4.89 -4.20
N ARG A 30 -7.78 -4.06 -5.14
CA ARG A 30 -7.52 -2.63 -5.13
C ARG A 30 -8.04 -1.97 -3.85
N ALA A 31 -9.27 -2.27 -3.47
CA ALA A 31 -9.85 -1.74 -2.25
C ALA A 31 -9.03 -2.13 -1.02
N HIS A 32 -8.53 -3.35 -0.99
CA HIS A 32 -7.66 -3.81 0.10
C HIS A 32 -6.35 -3.01 0.16
N ALA A 33 -5.72 -2.77 -0.99
CA ALA A 33 -4.49 -1.98 -1.06
C ALA A 33 -4.70 -0.57 -0.51
N LEU A 34 -5.82 0.07 -0.88
CA LEU A 34 -6.15 1.41 -0.39
C LEU A 34 -6.40 1.42 1.12
N ARG A 35 -6.98 0.34 1.64
CA ARG A 35 -7.19 0.20 3.09
C ARG A 35 -5.85 0.06 3.83
N ILE A 36 -4.92 -0.72 3.28
CA ILE A 36 -3.57 -0.84 3.87
C ILE A 36 -2.93 0.53 3.98
N LEU A 37 -2.97 1.32 2.89
CA LEU A 37 -2.39 2.66 2.88
C LEU A 37 -3.04 3.56 3.94
N ALA A 38 -4.36 3.54 4.03
CA ALA A 38 -5.09 4.37 4.99
C ALA A 38 -4.75 3.98 6.43
N ASP A 39 -4.64 2.70 6.72
CA ASP A 39 -4.32 2.22 8.07
C ASP A 39 -2.90 2.62 8.48
N ILE A 40 -1.93 2.49 7.58
CA ILE A 40 -0.55 2.90 7.86
C ILE A 40 -0.48 4.41 8.04
N ALA A 41 -1.15 5.17 7.17
CA ALA A 41 -1.14 6.63 7.24
C ALA A 41 -1.73 7.13 8.56
N ARG A 42 -2.80 6.50 9.03
CA ARG A 42 -3.42 6.87 10.29
C ARG A 42 -2.45 6.76 11.46
N ASP A 43 -1.63 5.70 11.48
CA ASP A 43 -0.67 5.49 12.56
C ASP A 43 0.58 6.36 12.38
N GLU A 44 1.09 6.46 11.17
CA GLU A 44 2.34 7.16 10.90
C GLU A 44 2.20 8.68 10.83
N ALA A 45 1.02 9.20 10.46
CA ALA A 45 0.79 10.65 10.38
C ALA A 45 0.96 11.35 11.74
N ARG A 46 0.91 10.61 12.84
CA ARG A 46 1.13 11.12 14.18
C ARG A 46 2.61 11.35 14.49
N ARG A 47 3.49 10.75 13.71
CA ARG A 47 4.93 10.73 13.96
C ARG A 47 5.73 11.55 12.94
N GLN A 48 5.16 11.79 11.78
CA GLN A 48 5.87 12.40 10.67
C GLN A 48 5.01 13.46 10.00
N ASP A 49 5.65 14.55 9.57
CA ASP A 49 4.98 15.62 8.83
C ASP A 49 4.77 15.27 7.36
N ARG A 50 5.48 14.25 6.87
CA ARG A 50 5.40 13.82 5.48
C ARG A 50 5.45 12.31 5.40
N LEU A 51 4.56 11.76 4.59
CA LEU A 51 4.53 10.35 4.28
C LEU A 51 4.40 10.17 2.77
N ASN A 52 5.14 9.21 2.23
CA ASN A 52 4.94 8.71 0.87
C ASN A 52 4.89 7.21 0.96
N LEU A 53 3.70 6.67 0.78
CA LEU A 53 3.45 5.23 0.92
C LEU A 53 3.04 4.65 -0.42
N PHE A 54 3.53 3.44 -0.69
CA PHE A 54 3.20 2.73 -1.92
C PHE A 54 2.84 1.29 -1.58
N VAL A 55 1.79 0.78 -2.24
CA VAL A 55 1.46 -0.64 -2.20
C VAL A 55 1.47 -1.13 -3.64
N THR A 56 2.34 -2.09 -3.92
CA THR A 56 2.41 -2.74 -5.21
C THR A 56 1.59 -4.01 -5.17
N ILE A 57 0.64 -4.15 -6.10
CA ILE A 57 -0.20 -5.33 -6.21
C ILE A 57 0.38 -6.23 -7.29
N ARG A 58 0.72 -7.46 -6.94
CA ARG A 58 1.22 -8.48 -7.86
C ARG A 58 0.24 -9.63 -7.95
N ASP A 59 0.22 -10.34 -9.08
CA ASP A 59 -0.53 -11.58 -9.21
C ASP A 59 0.37 -12.80 -8.93
N GLN A 60 -0.20 -14.01 -9.05
CA GLN A 60 0.55 -15.24 -8.81
C GLN A 60 1.66 -15.48 -9.82
N GLY A 61 1.55 -14.91 -11.01
CA GLY A 61 2.59 -14.96 -12.03
C GLY A 61 3.71 -13.95 -11.80
N ARG A 62 3.69 -13.24 -10.68
CA ARG A 62 4.66 -12.21 -10.30
C ARG A 62 4.60 -10.95 -11.15
N SER A 63 3.55 -10.80 -11.95
CA SER A 63 3.33 -9.57 -12.69
C SER A 63 2.81 -8.48 -11.77
N VAL A 64 3.37 -7.28 -11.91
CA VAL A 64 2.85 -6.10 -11.22
C VAL A 64 1.59 -5.66 -11.93
N LEU A 65 0.48 -5.64 -11.21
CA LEU A 65 -0.82 -5.26 -11.76
C LEU A 65 -1.12 -3.79 -11.54
N ALA A 66 -0.69 -3.25 -10.40
CA ALA A 66 -0.98 -1.88 -10.05
C ALA A 66 -0.06 -1.41 -8.92
N VAL A 67 0.05 -0.10 -8.80
CA VAL A 67 0.70 0.55 -7.66
C VAL A 67 -0.29 1.56 -7.10
N ALA A 68 -0.65 1.39 -5.85
CA ALA A 68 -1.44 2.37 -5.11
C ALA A 68 -0.50 3.25 -4.31
N SER A 69 -0.79 4.54 -4.21
CA SER A 69 0.05 5.46 -3.47
C SER A 69 -0.76 6.42 -2.64
N LEU A 70 -0.16 6.87 -1.53
CA LEU A 70 -0.74 7.88 -0.65
C LEU A 70 0.37 8.82 -0.19
N ALA A 71 0.15 10.10 -0.37
CA ALA A 71 1.07 11.13 0.12
C ALA A 71 0.33 12.00 1.13
N VAL A 72 0.97 12.24 2.26
CA VAL A 72 0.47 13.12 3.31
C VAL A 72 1.57 14.11 3.65
N ALA A 73 1.23 15.39 3.73
CA ALA A 73 2.20 16.42 4.07
C ALA A 73 1.50 17.58 4.79
N CYS A 74 2.24 18.17 5.72
CA CYS A 74 1.82 19.40 6.39
C CYS A 74 3.03 20.31 6.54
N ALA A 75 2.85 21.58 6.28
CA ALA A 75 3.90 22.58 6.46
C ALA A 75 3.30 23.84 7.05
N TRP A 76 3.99 24.44 8.02
CA TRP A 76 3.64 25.74 8.54
C TRP A 76 4.05 26.82 7.53
N LEU A 77 3.19 27.81 7.36
CA LEU A 77 3.42 28.86 6.36
C LEU A 77 3.94 30.16 6.95
N ASP A 78 4.12 30.23 8.24
CA ASP A 78 4.66 31.41 8.93
C ASP A 78 6.13 31.29 9.26
#